data_80cc4ab5dd544017e3ac7c3be4021b32
#
_entry.id   80cc4ab5dd544017e3ac7c3be4021b32
#
_cell.length_a   1.000
_cell.length_b   1.000
_cell.length_c   1.000
_cell.angle_alpha   90.00
_cell.angle_beta   90.00
_cell.angle_gamma   90.00
#
_symmetry.space_group_name_H-M   'P 1'
#
loop_
_entity.id
_entity.type
_entity.pdbx_description
1 polymer ?
#
loop_
_entity_poly.entity_id
_entity_poly.type
_entity_poly.pdbx_seq_one_letter_code
_entity_poly.pdbx_strand_id
1 'polypeptide(L)'
;MWELFVILLSLGLLMYTAYKGFSVILMAPICALLAVLLINPANVLPFYSGVFMPKMVNFIKDYFLVFLLGAIFGKVVEMSGIAESIARTIVRWIGAKKAILTVVLLGAILTYSGVSLFVAVFAIYPFANQLFRQANIPKRLIPGTIALGAFTFTMDALPGTPQIQNVIPTTFFGTNIYAAPFLGIIGAIFVLCMGLAYLEWRRRAAAKAGEGFSGFGVDNTPSQEIEADMNLQNNGSTARQFLAFVPLILVAVMNKYLSKAIKEWYPNGFDFAAVGLADYTVDVAKTGAIWAVGLALIVGIITAILFDYQRVVTNFKEGINASIGGSLLAVMNTASEYGFGAIIASLPGFAMISHAMSSTFTNPLVNGAVTTTVLAGITGSASGGMSIALSAMAEQYNAAILAAGIPPEVMHRVVAMASGGMDTLPHNGAVMTLLAVTGLTHKQSYKDIFAVTVIKTLAVFVVITVFTVTGIV
;
A
#
# COMPACT_ATOMS: atom_id res chain seq x y z
N MET A 1 -5.75 32.77 -12.34
CA MET A 1 -4.71 32.15 -13.22
C MET A 1 -3.35 32.06 -12.53
N TRP A 2 -2.84 33.15 -11.88
CA TRP A 2 -1.57 33.13 -11.13
C TRP A 2 -1.56 32.07 -10.02
N GLU A 3 -2.58 32.03 -9.17
CA GLU A 3 -2.71 31.07 -8.07
C GLU A 3 -2.76 29.61 -8.53
N LEU A 4 -3.47 29.34 -9.64
CA LEU A 4 -3.47 28.02 -10.27
C LEU A 4 -2.07 27.61 -10.74
N PHE A 5 -1.36 28.54 -11.38
CA PHE A 5 0.02 28.30 -11.82
C PHE A 5 0.94 28.00 -10.63
N VAL A 6 0.81 28.74 -9.52
CA VAL A 6 1.60 28.52 -8.29
C VAL A 6 1.34 27.14 -7.69
N ILE A 7 0.07 26.70 -7.65
CA ILE A 7 -0.28 25.37 -7.16
C ILE A 7 0.36 24.27 -8.04
N LEU A 8 0.22 24.40 -9.37
CA LEU A 8 0.81 23.44 -10.31
C LEU A 8 2.33 23.44 -10.25
N LEU A 9 2.95 24.60 -10.07
CA LEU A 9 4.39 24.74 -9.86
C LEU A 9 4.83 24.02 -8.57
N SER A 10 4.12 24.20 -7.47
CA SER A 10 4.42 23.57 -6.18
C SER A 10 4.31 22.04 -6.27
N LEU A 11 3.24 21.53 -6.89
CA LEU A 11 3.06 20.11 -7.16
C LEU A 11 4.18 19.55 -8.07
N GLY A 12 4.49 20.27 -9.15
CA GLY A 12 5.57 19.89 -10.08
C GLY A 12 6.95 19.89 -9.40
N LEU A 13 7.21 20.85 -8.49
CA LEU A 13 8.45 20.92 -7.72
C LEU A 13 8.55 19.76 -6.72
N LEU A 14 7.45 19.41 -6.03
CA LEU A 14 7.41 18.24 -5.15
C LEU A 14 7.71 16.96 -5.94
N MET A 15 7.07 16.77 -7.09
CA MET A 15 7.34 15.64 -7.99
C MET A 15 8.80 15.61 -8.45
N TYR A 16 9.35 16.75 -8.88
CA TYR A 16 10.73 16.84 -9.35
C TYR A 16 11.74 16.48 -8.24
N THR A 17 11.53 17.00 -7.02
CA THR A 17 12.42 16.73 -5.89
C THR A 17 12.30 15.27 -5.40
N ALA A 18 11.10 14.70 -5.38
CA ALA A 18 10.89 13.28 -5.11
C ALA A 18 11.60 12.40 -6.17
N TYR A 19 11.47 12.75 -7.46
CA TYR A 19 12.19 12.05 -8.54
C TYR A 19 13.71 12.12 -8.40
N LYS A 20 14.25 13.22 -7.85
CA LYS A 20 15.68 13.39 -7.54
C LYS A 20 16.12 12.66 -6.27
N GLY A 21 15.20 12.02 -5.54
CA GLY A 21 15.49 11.26 -4.32
C GLY A 21 15.62 12.12 -3.06
N PHE A 22 15.16 13.38 -3.09
CA PHE A 22 15.10 14.19 -1.86
C PHE A 22 14.01 13.67 -0.92
N SER A 23 14.27 13.84 0.39
CA SER A 23 13.29 13.44 1.41
C SER A 23 12.00 14.27 1.30
N VAL A 24 10.87 13.59 1.22
CA VAL A 24 9.53 14.22 1.19
C VAL A 24 9.24 14.95 2.50
N ILE A 25 9.76 14.47 3.65
CA ILE A 25 9.63 15.14 4.95
C ILE A 25 10.18 16.59 4.88
N LEU A 26 11.27 16.78 4.14
CA LEU A 26 11.86 18.11 3.94
C LEU A 26 11.17 18.90 2.83
N MET A 27 10.90 18.24 1.71
CA MET A 27 10.47 18.96 0.49
C MET A 27 8.98 19.32 0.50
N ALA A 28 8.12 18.52 1.13
CA ALA A 28 6.69 18.82 1.20
C ALA A 28 6.41 20.17 1.90
N PRO A 29 6.92 20.46 3.11
CA PRO A 29 6.74 21.76 3.72
C PRO A 29 7.36 22.91 2.89
N ILE A 30 8.55 22.70 2.30
CA ILE A 30 9.21 23.73 1.48
C ILE A 30 8.36 24.06 0.25
N CYS A 31 7.88 23.05 -0.49
CA CYS A 31 7.06 23.26 -1.67
C CYS A 31 5.70 23.91 -1.32
N ALA A 32 5.06 23.47 -0.22
CA ALA A 32 3.80 24.05 0.25
C ALA A 32 3.95 25.52 0.63
N LEU A 33 4.97 25.84 1.43
CA LEU A 33 5.22 27.21 1.89
C LEU A 33 5.74 28.12 0.79
N LEU A 34 6.43 27.58 -0.20
CA LEU A 34 6.77 28.33 -1.42
C LEU A 34 5.52 28.78 -2.17
N ALA A 35 4.50 27.92 -2.28
CA ALA A 35 3.22 28.31 -2.87
C ALA A 35 2.55 29.45 -2.09
N VAL A 36 2.54 29.36 -0.75
CA VAL A 36 2.04 30.47 0.10
C VAL A 36 2.84 31.75 -0.09
N LEU A 37 4.18 31.63 -0.11
CA LEU A 37 5.09 32.79 -0.30
C LEU A 37 4.83 33.52 -1.61
N LEU A 38 4.60 32.78 -2.69
CA LEU A 38 4.38 33.38 -4.03
C LEU A 38 2.98 34.02 -4.16
N ILE A 39 2.03 33.66 -3.30
CA ILE A 39 0.68 34.24 -3.27
C ILE A 39 0.63 35.40 -2.28
N ASN A 40 1.05 35.17 -1.03
CA ASN A 40 1.10 36.20 0.01
C ASN A 40 2.19 35.87 1.05
N PRO A 41 3.35 36.58 1.00
CA PRO A 41 4.47 36.33 1.91
C PRO A 41 4.12 36.44 3.40
N ALA A 42 3.19 37.32 3.78
CA ALA A 42 2.78 37.51 5.18
C ALA A 42 2.10 36.27 5.78
N ASN A 43 1.57 35.38 4.94
CA ASN A 43 0.86 34.18 5.37
C ASN A 43 1.78 32.97 5.63
N VAL A 44 3.07 33.02 5.31
CA VAL A 44 3.96 31.85 5.38
C VAL A 44 4.01 31.25 6.78
N LEU A 45 4.31 32.03 7.80
CA LEU A 45 4.40 31.54 9.19
C LEU A 45 3.05 31.15 9.77
N PRO A 46 1.95 31.91 9.58
CA PRO A 46 0.61 31.49 9.97
C PRO A 46 0.18 30.18 9.33
N PHE A 47 0.43 29.97 8.03
CA PHE A 47 0.08 28.73 7.34
C PHE A 47 0.93 27.54 7.79
N TYR A 48 2.21 27.75 8.07
CA TYR A 48 3.05 26.71 8.66
C TYR A 48 2.48 26.22 10.01
N SER A 49 2.26 27.16 10.94
CA SER A 49 1.85 26.84 12.31
C SER A 49 0.36 26.50 12.41
N GLY A 50 -0.50 27.14 11.64
CA GLY A 50 -1.96 27.03 11.73
C GLY A 50 -2.59 26.00 10.78
N VAL A 51 -1.89 25.62 9.70
CA VAL A 51 -2.43 24.66 8.71
C VAL A 51 -1.54 23.45 8.57
N PHE A 52 -0.27 23.63 8.17
CA PHE A 52 0.64 22.51 7.88
C PHE A 52 0.86 21.63 9.12
N MET A 53 1.34 22.22 10.20
CA MET A 53 1.68 21.46 11.41
C MET A 53 0.49 20.78 12.08
N PRO A 54 -0.67 21.41 12.28
CA PRO A 54 -1.83 20.72 12.85
C PRO A 54 -2.27 19.53 11.99
N LYS A 55 -2.30 19.65 10.67
CA LYS A 55 -2.69 18.54 9.77
C LYS A 55 -1.67 17.41 9.79
N MET A 56 -0.37 17.73 9.72
CA MET A 56 0.71 16.76 9.85
C MET A 56 0.61 15.97 11.18
N VAL A 57 0.44 16.69 12.31
CA VAL A 57 0.33 16.07 13.64
C VAL A 57 -0.93 15.23 13.76
N ASN A 58 -2.07 15.70 13.23
CA ASN A 58 -3.31 14.92 13.23
C ASN A 58 -3.14 13.59 12.47
N PHE A 59 -2.46 13.60 11.31
CA PHE A 59 -2.17 12.36 10.61
C PHE A 59 -1.34 11.39 11.46
N ILE A 60 -0.28 11.88 12.12
CA ILE A 60 0.54 11.05 13.01
C ILE A 60 -0.32 10.50 14.15
N LYS A 61 -1.11 11.34 14.82
CA LYS A 61 -2.03 10.96 15.89
C LYS A 61 -2.95 9.81 15.47
N ASP A 62 -3.52 9.90 14.27
CA ASP A 62 -4.52 8.94 13.80
C ASP A 62 -3.88 7.62 13.35
N TYR A 63 -2.70 7.63 12.71
CA TYR A 63 -2.17 6.46 12.02
C TYR A 63 -0.87 5.89 12.58
N PHE A 64 -0.18 6.59 13.50
CA PHE A 64 1.12 6.14 14.04
C PHE A 64 1.09 4.70 14.57
N LEU A 65 0.03 4.35 15.31
CA LEU A 65 -0.13 3.01 15.88
C LEU A 65 -0.10 1.91 14.79
N VAL A 66 -0.81 2.13 13.69
CA VAL A 66 -0.90 1.16 12.58
C VAL A 66 0.43 1.05 11.84
N PHE A 67 1.10 2.17 11.56
CA PHE A 67 2.43 2.16 10.94
C PHE A 67 3.45 1.41 11.81
N LEU A 68 3.45 1.70 13.11
CA LEU A 68 4.37 1.09 14.07
C LEU A 68 4.13 -0.42 14.19
N LEU A 69 2.90 -0.82 14.51
CA LEU A 69 2.56 -2.23 14.71
C LEU A 69 2.65 -3.04 13.41
N GLY A 70 2.30 -2.44 12.27
CA GLY A 70 2.48 -3.08 10.96
C GLY A 70 3.95 -3.36 10.64
N ALA A 71 4.84 -2.40 10.90
CA ALA A 71 6.28 -2.59 10.71
C ALA A 71 6.87 -3.64 11.68
N ILE A 72 6.46 -3.61 12.96
CA ILE A 72 6.87 -4.61 13.95
C ILE A 72 6.37 -6.00 13.55
N PHE A 73 5.10 -6.13 13.17
CA PHE A 73 4.53 -7.41 12.72
C PHE A 73 5.31 -7.98 11.54
N GLY A 74 5.55 -7.17 10.48
CA GLY A 74 6.34 -7.58 9.33
C GLY A 74 7.74 -8.05 9.72
N LYS A 75 8.41 -7.33 10.62
CA LYS A 75 9.75 -7.71 11.09
C LYS A 75 9.76 -9.00 11.92
N VAL A 76 8.76 -9.18 12.78
CA VAL A 76 8.63 -10.41 13.57
C VAL A 76 8.31 -11.61 12.68
N VAL A 77 7.47 -11.47 11.66
CA VAL A 77 7.17 -12.49 10.64
C VAL A 77 8.45 -12.89 9.87
N GLU A 78 9.33 -11.93 9.57
CA GLU A 78 10.65 -12.19 8.96
C GLU A 78 11.56 -12.94 9.95
N MET A 79 11.76 -12.40 11.15
CA MET A 79 12.68 -12.94 12.17
C MET A 79 12.31 -14.34 12.64
N SER A 80 11.01 -14.63 12.78
CA SER A 80 10.50 -15.95 13.18
C SER A 80 10.63 -17.02 12.10
N GLY A 81 10.98 -16.64 10.85
CA GLY A 81 11.03 -17.55 9.71
C GLY A 81 9.66 -17.94 9.16
N ILE A 82 8.59 -17.28 9.58
CA ILE A 82 7.23 -17.47 9.06
C ILE A 82 7.20 -17.18 7.56
N ALA A 83 7.75 -16.05 7.11
CA ALA A 83 7.79 -15.66 5.69
C ALA A 83 8.48 -16.74 4.84
N GLU A 84 9.60 -17.27 5.32
CA GLU A 84 10.35 -18.34 4.68
C GLU A 84 9.54 -19.66 4.64
N SER A 85 8.87 -20.02 5.74
CA SER A 85 8.03 -21.22 5.81
C SER A 85 6.84 -21.18 4.86
N ILE A 86 6.19 -20.00 4.75
CA ILE A 86 5.11 -19.75 3.79
C ILE A 86 5.63 -19.87 2.35
N ALA A 87 6.77 -19.25 2.05
CA ALA A 87 7.37 -19.30 0.73
C ALA A 87 7.64 -20.74 0.27
N ARG A 88 8.27 -21.55 1.13
CA ARG A 88 8.53 -22.96 0.85
C ARG A 88 7.25 -23.76 0.64
N THR A 89 6.22 -23.49 1.42
CA THR A 89 4.93 -24.17 1.30
C THR A 89 4.27 -23.90 -0.05
N ILE A 90 4.26 -22.63 -0.49
CA ILE A 90 3.67 -22.22 -1.77
C ILE A 90 4.47 -22.82 -2.94
N VAL A 91 5.80 -22.78 -2.86
CA VAL A 91 6.69 -23.39 -3.88
C VAL A 91 6.41 -24.89 -4.00
N ARG A 92 6.23 -25.59 -2.87
CA ARG A 92 5.92 -27.03 -2.86
C ARG A 92 4.55 -27.33 -3.51
N TRP A 93 3.53 -26.52 -3.23
CA TRP A 93 2.16 -26.77 -3.74
C TRP A 93 2.01 -26.47 -5.23
N ILE A 94 2.64 -25.42 -5.72
CA ILE A 94 2.43 -24.92 -7.08
C ILE A 94 3.54 -25.39 -8.03
N GLY A 95 4.77 -25.48 -7.51
CA GLY A 95 5.96 -25.94 -8.24
C GLY A 95 6.58 -24.89 -9.16
N ALA A 96 7.80 -25.19 -9.62
CA ALA A 96 8.58 -24.31 -10.49
C ALA A 96 7.96 -24.13 -11.89
N LYS A 97 7.15 -25.07 -12.37
CA LYS A 97 6.46 -24.96 -13.69
C LYS A 97 5.54 -23.74 -13.79
N LYS A 98 5.04 -23.24 -12.65
CA LYS A 98 4.19 -22.05 -12.55
C LYS A 98 4.89 -20.93 -11.77
N ALA A 99 6.16 -20.72 -11.99
CA ALA A 99 7.01 -19.81 -11.23
C ALA A 99 6.43 -18.39 -11.09
N ILE A 100 5.86 -17.81 -12.16
CA ILE A 100 5.21 -16.50 -12.12
C ILE A 100 4.05 -16.51 -11.10
N LEU A 101 3.13 -17.47 -11.20
CA LEU A 101 2.00 -17.59 -10.28
C LEU A 101 2.47 -17.80 -8.83
N THR A 102 3.48 -18.65 -8.63
CA THR A 102 4.05 -18.93 -7.30
C THR A 102 4.59 -17.66 -6.65
N VAL A 103 5.36 -16.86 -7.39
CA VAL A 103 5.94 -15.60 -6.88
C VAL A 103 4.85 -14.56 -6.63
N VAL A 104 3.85 -14.45 -7.51
CA VAL A 104 2.70 -13.53 -7.30
C VAL A 104 1.93 -13.90 -6.05
N LEU A 105 1.61 -15.18 -5.84
CA LEU A 105 0.86 -15.63 -4.65
C LEU A 105 1.68 -15.45 -3.37
N LEU A 106 3.01 -15.69 -3.43
CA LEU A 106 3.88 -15.43 -2.30
C LEU A 106 3.85 -13.95 -1.91
N GLY A 107 4.00 -13.06 -2.89
CA GLY A 107 3.87 -11.62 -2.67
C GLY A 107 2.50 -11.24 -2.10
N ALA A 108 1.45 -11.78 -2.68
CA ALA A 108 0.08 -11.52 -2.26
C ALA A 108 -0.18 -11.93 -0.80
N ILE A 109 0.25 -13.12 -0.40
CA ILE A 109 0.04 -13.61 0.98
C ILE A 109 0.81 -12.76 1.98
N LEU A 110 2.09 -12.48 1.73
CA LEU A 110 2.91 -11.67 2.64
C LEU A 110 2.34 -10.25 2.78
N THR A 111 2.00 -9.60 1.68
CA THR A 111 1.46 -8.23 1.71
C THR A 111 0.07 -8.18 2.34
N TYR A 112 -0.83 -9.11 2.00
CA TYR A 112 -2.15 -9.19 2.62
C TYR A 112 -2.09 -9.41 4.13
N SER A 113 -1.05 -10.08 4.60
CA SER A 113 -0.81 -10.32 6.02
C SER A 113 -0.34 -9.08 6.80
N GLY A 114 -0.09 -7.97 6.13
CA GLY A 114 0.41 -6.74 6.76
C GLY A 114 1.93 -6.59 6.72
N VAL A 115 2.66 -7.53 6.08
CA VAL A 115 4.10 -7.36 5.86
C VAL A 115 4.31 -6.17 4.92
N SER A 116 5.18 -5.25 5.34
CA SER A 116 5.54 -4.10 4.51
C SER A 116 6.08 -4.57 3.14
N LEU A 117 5.69 -3.88 2.09
CA LEU A 117 6.16 -4.19 0.72
C LEU A 117 7.68 -4.19 0.59
N PHE A 118 8.38 -3.34 1.34
CA PHE A 118 9.86 -3.31 1.36
C PHE A 118 10.42 -4.62 1.91
N VAL A 119 9.91 -5.10 3.05
CA VAL A 119 10.31 -6.38 3.65
C VAL A 119 9.93 -7.55 2.75
N ALA A 120 8.72 -7.51 2.16
CA ALA A 120 8.24 -8.54 1.26
C ALA A 120 9.19 -8.74 0.05
N VAL A 121 9.72 -7.67 -0.54
CA VAL A 121 10.67 -7.75 -1.67
C VAL A 121 11.91 -8.56 -1.30
N PHE A 122 12.52 -8.29 -0.14
CA PHE A 122 13.70 -9.03 0.32
C PHE A 122 13.38 -10.51 0.59
N ALA A 123 12.21 -10.80 1.17
CA ALA A 123 11.79 -12.16 1.46
C ALA A 123 11.46 -12.98 0.20
N ILE A 124 10.87 -12.34 -0.83
CA ILE A 124 10.40 -13.00 -2.05
C ILE A 124 11.53 -13.20 -3.06
N TYR A 125 12.44 -12.23 -3.19
CA TYR A 125 13.42 -12.22 -4.28
C TYR A 125 14.30 -13.48 -4.35
N PRO A 126 14.87 -14.04 -3.26
CA PRO A 126 15.66 -15.27 -3.34
C PRO A 126 14.88 -16.43 -3.98
N PHE A 127 13.61 -16.61 -3.59
CA PHE A 127 12.74 -17.65 -4.14
C PHE A 127 12.38 -17.36 -5.60
N ALA A 128 12.05 -16.12 -5.92
CA ALA A 128 11.74 -15.70 -7.29
C ALA A 128 12.93 -15.93 -8.22
N ASN A 129 14.13 -15.54 -7.79
CA ASN A 129 15.35 -15.73 -8.56
C ASN A 129 15.62 -17.22 -8.85
N GLN A 130 15.47 -18.09 -7.86
CA GLN A 130 15.68 -19.52 -7.99
C GLN A 130 14.62 -20.17 -8.89
N LEU A 131 13.32 -19.87 -8.68
CA LEU A 131 12.24 -20.40 -9.49
C LEU A 131 12.34 -19.98 -10.97
N PHE A 132 12.70 -18.72 -11.22
CA PHE A 132 12.87 -18.20 -12.58
C PHE A 132 14.05 -18.84 -13.29
N ARG A 133 15.15 -19.08 -12.55
CA ARG A 133 16.33 -19.81 -13.08
C ARG A 133 15.96 -21.24 -13.46
N GLN A 134 15.27 -21.99 -12.56
CA GLN A 134 14.83 -23.37 -12.84
C GLN A 134 13.87 -23.46 -14.02
N ALA A 135 12.95 -22.51 -14.13
CA ALA A 135 11.96 -22.45 -15.22
C ALA A 135 12.51 -21.80 -16.51
N ASN A 136 13.79 -21.42 -16.52
CA ASN A 136 14.45 -20.66 -17.58
C ASN A 136 13.66 -19.43 -18.04
N ILE A 137 13.12 -18.66 -17.09
CA ILE A 137 12.36 -17.44 -17.33
C ILE A 137 13.29 -16.24 -17.20
N PRO A 138 13.25 -15.25 -18.11
CA PRO A 138 14.13 -14.08 -18.04
C PRO A 138 14.08 -13.36 -16.69
N LYS A 139 15.25 -13.12 -16.08
CA LYS A 139 15.38 -12.44 -14.79
C LYS A 139 14.67 -11.08 -14.76
N ARG A 140 14.63 -10.36 -15.89
CA ARG A 140 13.98 -9.05 -16.03
C ARG A 140 12.48 -9.04 -15.74
N LEU A 141 11.80 -10.20 -15.77
CA LEU A 141 10.38 -10.32 -15.45
C LEU A 141 10.13 -10.45 -13.93
N ILE A 142 11.15 -10.71 -13.12
CA ILE A 142 11.02 -10.85 -11.66
C ILE A 142 10.41 -9.59 -11.02
N PRO A 143 10.90 -8.35 -11.30
CA PRO A 143 10.34 -7.17 -10.67
C PRO A 143 8.87 -6.95 -10.99
N GLY A 144 8.44 -7.12 -12.24
CA GLY A 144 7.02 -7.03 -12.61
C GLY A 144 6.16 -8.10 -11.93
N THR A 145 6.72 -9.29 -11.73
CA THR A 145 6.03 -10.39 -11.04
C THR A 145 5.87 -10.13 -9.54
N ILE A 146 6.92 -9.65 -8.87
CA ILE A 146 6.85 -9.25 -7.46
C ILE A 146 5.89 -8.06 -7.30
N ALA A 147 5.97 -7.07 -8.20
CA ALA A 147 5.08 -5.92 -8.16
C ALA A 147 3.61 -6.33 -8.27
N LEU A 148 3.26 -7.27 -9.17
CA LEU A 148 1.90 -7.77 -9.30
C LEU A 148 1.39 -8.41 -7.99
N GLY A 149 2.22 -9.18 -7.29
CA GLY A 149 1.81 -9.84 -6.05
C GLY A 149 1.79 -8.93 -4.84
N ALA A 150 2.81 -8.09 -4.67
CA ALA A 150 3.07 -7.36 -3.44
C ALA A 150 2.65 -5.87 -3.47
N PHE A 151 2.55 -5.23 -4.67
CA PHE A 151 2.35 -3.79 -4.81
C PHE A 151 0.99 -3.43 -5.42
N THR A 152 0.06 -4.37 -5.54
CA THR A 152 -1.21 -4.14 -6.23
C THR A 152 -2.42 -4.51 -5.38
N PHE A 153 -3.29 -5.36 -5.89
CA PHE A 153 -4.59 -5.72 -5.35
C PHE A 153 -4.60 -6.13 -3.87
N THR A 154 -3.49 -6.60 -3.37
CA THR A 154 -3.33 -7.01 -1.96
C THR A 154 -3.22 -5.84 -0.99
N MET A 155 -2.87 -4.66 -1.49
CA MET A 155 -2.71 -3.46 -0.66
C MET A 155 -4.00 -2.65 -0.56
N ASP A 156 -4.77 -2.59 -1.64
CA ASP A 156 -5.84 -1.60 -1.82
C ASP A 156 -7.20 -2.18 -2.28
N ALA A 157 -7.20 -3.35 -2.92
CA ALA A 157 -8.43 -3.95 -3.43
C ALA A 157 -9.02 -5.01 -2.50
N LEU A 158 -8.21 -5.96 -1.99
CA LEU A 158 -8.72 -7.03 -1.15
C LEU A 158 -9.29 -6.52 0.17
N PRO A 159 -10.55 -6.88 0.51
CA PRO A 159 -11.13 -6.51 1.79
C PRO A 159 -10.37 -7.17 2.95
N GLY A 160 -10.22 -6.42 4.04
CA GLY A 160 -9.55 -6.93 5.25
C GLY A 160 -8.03 -6.77 5.27
N THR A 161 -7.40 -6.29 4.20
CA THR A 161 -5.96 -6.00 4.23
C THR A 161 -5.65 -4.87 5.21
N PRO A 162 -4.67 -5.05 6.13
CA PRO A 162 -4.27 -4.03 7.09
C PRO A 162 -3.29 -3.00 6.50
N GLN A 163 -3.10 -3.00 5.19
CA GLN A 163 -2.23 -2.05 4.51
C GLN A 163 -2.79 -0.64 4.59
N ILE A 164 -1.89 0.34 4.70
CA ILE A 164 -2.24 1.73 4.96
C ILE A 164 -3.17 2.33 3.91
N GLN A 165 -3.08 1.89 2.66
CA GLN A 165 -3.94 2.31 1.55
C GLN A 165 -5.41 1.93 1.78
N ASN A 166 -5.67 0.86 2.51
CA ASN A 166 -7.01 0.42 2.89
C ASN A 166 -7.43 0.95 4.28
N VAL A 167 -6.48 1.46 5.08
CA VAL A 167 -6.75 1.99 6.42
C VAL A 167 -7.08 3.48 6.37
N ILE A 168 -6.32 4.29 5.62
CA ILE A 168 -6.52 5.74 5.55
C ILE A 168 -7.97 6.14 5.25
N PRO A 169 -8.66 5.58 4.24
CA PRO A 169 -10.03 6.01 3.92
C PRO A 169 -11.06 5.77 5.04
N THR A 170 -10.76 4.87 5.99
CA THR A 170 -11.71 4.51 7.07
C THR A 170 -12.14 5.72 7.89
N THR A 171 -11.21 6.61 8.21
CA THR A 171 -11.46 7.81 9.04
C THR A 171 -12.22 8.90 8.28
N PHE A 172 -12.08 8.96 6.96
CA PHE A 172 -12.72 9.97 6.12
C PHE A 172 -14.16 9.61 5.77
N PHE A 173 -14.44 8.31 5.60
CA PHE A 173 -15.75 7.81 5.16
C PHE A 173 -16.53 7.08 6.26
N GLY A 174 -16.00 7.00 7.49
CA GLY A 174 -16.66 6.31 8.61
C GLY A 174 -16.81 4.80 8.40
N THR A 175 -15.94 4.20 7.61
CA THR A 175 -15.97 2.80 7.19
C THR A 175 -14.95 1.93 7.96
N ASN A 176 -14.69 0.74 7.48
CA ASN A 176 -13.61 -0.13 7.98
C ASN A 176 -12.88 -0.79 6.80
N ILE A 177 -11.81 -1.53 7.10
CA ILE A 177 -10.98 -2.15 6.06
C ILE A 177 -11.69 -3.23 5.21
N TYR A 178 -12.92 -3.63 5.56
CA TYR A 178 -13.76 -4.53 4.77
C TYR A 178 -14.75 -3.79 3.85
N ALA A 179 -14.64 -2.47 3.72
CA ALA A 179 -15.53 -1.65 2.89
C ALA A 179 -15.65 -2.21 1.46
N ALA A 180 -16.88 -2.24 0.94
CA ALA A 180 -17.25 -2.73 -0.39
C ALA A 180 -16.52 -4.05 -0.77
N PRO A 181 -16.81 -5.16 -0.07
CA PRO A 181 -16.01 -6.38 -0.18
C PRO A 181 -16.13 -7.05 -1.56
N PHE A 182 -17.30 -7.04 -2.16
CA PHE A 182 -17.49 -7.67 -3.48
C PHE A 182 -16.80 -6.88 -4.58
N LEU A 183 -16.89 -5.55 -4.54
CA LEU A 183 -16.16 -4.68 -5.47
C LEU A 183 -14.64 -4.86 -5.33
N GLY A 184 -14.16 -4.96 -4.10
CA GLY A 184 -12.75 -5.20 -3.83
C GLY A 184 -12.26 -6.54 -4.40
N ILE A 185 -13.05 -7.62 -4.23
CA ILE A 185 -12.74 -8.94 -4.78
C ILE A 185 -12.75 -8.92 -6.31
N ILE A 186 -13.75 -8.28 -6.93
CA ILE A 186 -13.83 -8.15 -8.39
C ILE A 186 -12.60 -7.41 -8.93
N GLY A 187 -12.23 -6.28 -8.31
CA GLY A 187 -11.02 -5.53 -8.68
C GLY A 187 -9.74 -6.36 -8.52
N ALA A 188 -9.62 -7.08 -7.41
CA ALA A 188 -8.48 -7.97 -7.16
C ALA A 188 -8.36 -9.09 -8.19
N ILE A 189 -9.48 -9.75 -8.52
CA ILE A 189 -9.52 -10.80 -9.56
C ILE A 189 -9.13 -10.22 -10.92
N PHE A 190 -9.65 -9.03 -11.28
CA PHE A 190 -9.29 -8.37 -12.52
C PHE A 190 -7.78 -8.12 -12.61
N VAL A 191 -7.18 -7.49 -11.58
CA VAL A 191 -5.73 -7.20 -11.54
C VAL A 191 -4.91 -8.48 -11.60
N LEU A 192 -5.28 -9.49 -10.82
CA LEU A 192 -4.57 -10.78 -10.79
C LEU A 192 -4.62 -11.49 -12.14
N CYS A 193 -5.81 -11.63 -12.73
CA CYS A 193 -5.98 -12.34 -14.00
C CYS A 193 -5.30 -11.61 -15.16
N MET A 194 -5.50 -10.30 -15.28
CA MET A 194 -4.89 -9.51 -16.34
C MET A 194 -3.38 -9.42 -16.20
N GLY A 195 -2.88 -9.23 -14.96
CA GLY A 195 -1.46 -9.20 -14.67
C GLY A 195 -0.77 -10.53 -14.95
N LEU A 196 -1.36 -11.66 -14.52
CA LEU A 196 -0.84 -12.99 -14.84
C LEU A 196 -0.88 -13.27 -16.34
N ALA A 197 -1.97 -12.93 -17.04
CA ALA A 197 -2.07 -13.10 -18.48
C ALA A 197 -0.99 -12.31 -19.22
N TYR A 198 -0.75 -11.06 -18.80
CA TYR A 198 0.31 -10.22 -19.35
C TYR A 198 1.71 -10.82 -19.10
N LEU A 199 2.05 -11.17 -17.87
CA LEU A 199 3.37 -11.72 -17.54
C LEU A 199 3.62 -13.07 -18.20
N GLU A 200 2.59 -13.92 -18.29
CA GLU A 200 2.69 -15.19 -18.98
C GLU A 200 2.83 -15.00 -20.50
N TRP A 201 2.16 -14.03 -21.11
CA TRP A 201 2.38 -13.63 -22.49
C TRP A 201 3.83 -13.15 -22.71
N ARG A 202 4.36 -12.33 -21.81
CA ARG A 202 5.76 -11.86 -21.85
C ARG A 202 6.76 -13.02 -21.77
N ARG A 203 6.50 -13.99 -20.86
CA ARG A 203 7.31 -15.22 -20.73
C ARG A 203 7.34 -16.01 -22.03
N ARG A 204 6.16 -16.23 -22.63
CA ARG A 204 6.04 -16.98 -23.90
C ARG A 204 6.73 -16.24 -25.04
N ALA A 205 6.60 -14.92 -25.10
CA ALA A 205 7.26 -14.11 -26.13
C ALA A 205 8.79 -14.20 -26.01
N ALA A 206 9.32 -14.12 -24.77
CA ALA A 206 10.74 -14.28 -24.49
C ALA A 206 11.26 -15.67 -24.88
N ALA A 207 10.54 -16.73 -24.52
CA ALA A 207 10.90 -18.09 -24.87
C ALA A 207 10.93 -18.31 -26.40
N LYS A 208 9.96 -17.74 -27.13
CA LYS A 208 9.96 -17.77 -28.63
C LYS A 208 11.15 -17.03 -29.24
N ALA A 209 11.63 -15.98 -28.57
CA ALA A 209 12.80 -15.21 -28.98
C ALA A 209 14.14 -15.84 -28.55
N GLY A 210 14.12 -17.00 -27.87
CA GLY A 210 15.33 -17.65 -27.36
C GLY A 210 15.95 -16.94 -26.13
N GLU A 211 15.18 -16.10 -25.44
CA GLU A 211 15.63 -15.39 -24.24
C GLU A 211 15.35 -16.24 -23.00
N GLY A 212 16.41 -16.72 -22.35
CA GLY A 212 16.33 -17.45 -21.09
C GLY A 212 16.66 -16.57 -19.87
N PHE A 213 16.92 -17.20 -18.72
CA PHE A 213 17.16 -16.52 -17.45
C PHE A 213 18.34 -15.55 -17.53
N SER A 214 19.45 -15.95 -18.12
CA SER A 214 20.68 -15.14 -18.24
C SER A 214 20.73 -14.29 -19.51
N GLY A 215 19.69 -14.24 -20.30
CA GLY A 215 19.60 -13.50 -21.57
C GLY A 215 19.56 -14.39 -22.79
N PHE A 216 19.94 -13.83 -23.96
CA PHE A 216 19.88 -14.51 -25.24
C PHE A 216 21.11 -15.43 -25.43
N GLY A 217 20.88 -16.67 -25.86
CA GLY A 217 21.94 -17.59 -26.28
C GLY A 217 22.83 -18.14 -25.17
N VAL A 218 22.49 -17.93 -23.91
CA VAL A 218 23.20 -18.50 -22.76
C VAL A 218 22.56 -19.80 -22.34
N ASP A 219 23.34 -20.88 -22.24
CA ASP A 219 22.87 -22.16 -21.72
C ASP A 219 22.60 -22.04 -20.20
N ASN A 220 21.35 -22.18 -19.84
CA ASN A 220 20.84 -22.00 -18.46
C ASN A 220 20.44 -23.34 -17.82
N THR A 221 21.09 -24.45 -18.22
CA THR A 221 20.87 -25.74 -17.54
C THR A 221 21.05 -25.59 -16.03
N PRO A 222 20.05 -25.97 -15.22
CA PRO A 222 20.17 -25.89 -13.76
C PRO A 222 21.34 -26.75 -13.29
N SER A 223 22.27 -26.17 -12.57
CA SER A 223 23.33 -26.98 -11.92
C SER A 223 22.69 -27.86 -10.85
N GLN A 224 23.13 -29.11 -10.72
CA GLN A 224 22.65 -30.05 -9.69
C GLN A 224 22.76 -29.51 -8.26
N GLU A 225 23.65 -28.53 -8.02
CA GLU A 225 23.80 -27.83 -6.74
C GLU A 225 22.54 -27.06 -6.33
N ILE A 226 21.77 -26.50 -7.29
CA ILE A 226 20.55 -25.72 -7.01
C ILE A 226 19.41 -26.65 -6.59
N GLU A 227 19.33 -27.85 -7.16
CA GLU A 227 18.35 -28.88 -6.72
C GLU A 227 18.68 -29.43 -5.34
N ALA A 228 19.99 -29.59 -5.02
CA ALA A 228 20.45 -30.04 -3.72
C ALA A 228 20.13 -29.03 -2.61
N ASP A 229 20.31 -27.74 -2.84
CA ASP A 229 19.98 -26.67 -1.88
C ASP A 229 18.49 -26.59 -1.55
N MET A 230 17.61 -26.81 -2.54
CA MET A 230 16.16 -26.90 -2.29
C MET A 230 15.76 -28.15 -1.49
N ASN A 231 16.45 -29.26 -1.69
CA ASN A 231 16.19 -30.51 -1.01
C ASN A 231 16.78 -30.56 0.41
N LEU A 232 17.96 -29.98 0.64
CA LEU A 232 18.59 -29.92 1.97
C LEU A 232 17.86 -29.03 2.97
N GLN A 233 17.09 -28.05 2.48
CA GLN A 233 16.29 -27.15 3.33
C GLN A 233 14.89 -27.72 3.68
N ASN A 234 14.63 -28.99 3.38
CA ASN A 234 13.30 -29.61 3.48
C ASN A 234 12.97 -30.17 4.88
N ASN A 235 13.70 -29.77 5.93
CA ASN A 235 13.60 -30.33 7.29
C ASN A 235 12.46 -29.74 8.16
N GLY A 236 11.52 -29.01 7.60
CA GLY A 236 10.35 -28.53 8.35
C GLY A 236 9.20 -29.55 8.33
N SER A 237 8.70 -29.92 9.52
CA SER A 237 7.47 -30.71 9.64
C SER A 237 6.33 -30.03 8.86
N THR A 238 5.49 -30.81 8.17
CA THR A 238 4.30 -30.32 7.47
C THR A 238 3.39 -29.49 8.40
N ALA A 239 3.30 -29.89 9.67
CA ALA A 239 2.56 -29.14 10.69
C ALA A 239 3.13 -27.73 10.90
N ARG A 240 4.45 -27.56 10.96
CA ARG A 240 5.09 -26.23 11.11
C ARG A 240 4.80 -25.33 9.91
N GLN A 241 4.71 -25.89 8.72
CA GLN A 241 4.37 -25.15 7.50
C GLN A 241 2.93 -24.59 7.54
N PHE A 242 1.97 -25.36 8.03
CA PHE A 242 0.61 -24.86 8.23
C PHE A 242 0.52 -23.85 9.38
N LEU A 243 1.24 -24.07 10.49
CA LEU A 243 1.30 -23.14 11.62
C LEU A 243 1.83 -21.77 11.22
N ALA A 244 2.67 -21.66 10.19
CA ALA A 244 3.16 -20.38 9.69
C ALA A 244 2.05 -19.44 9.18
N PHE A 245 0.90 -19.97 8.76
CA PHE A 245 -0.23 -19.15 8.32
C PHE A 245 -1.09 -18.65 9.50
N VAL A 246 -0.97 -19.24 10.68
CA VAL A 246 -1.83 -18.93 11.83
C VAL A 246 -1.76 -17.46 12.25
N PRO A 247 -0.59 -16.82 12.43
CA PRO A 247 -0.53 -15.41 12.80
C PRO A 247 -1.26 -14.50 11.79
N LEU A 248 -1.14 -14.80 10.50
CA LEU A 248 -1.75 -14.06 9.41
C LEU A 248 -3.29 -14.18 9.45
N ILE A 249 -3.78 -15.40 9.59
CA ILE A 249 -5.20 -15.70 9.70
C ILE A 249 -5.78 -15.02 10.95
N LEU A 250 -5.06 -15.07 12.07
CA LEU A 250 -5.51 -14.44 13.31
C LEU A 250 -5.61 -12.92 13.20
N VAL A 251 -4.69 -12.24 12.50
CA VAL A 251 -4.82 -10.80 12.23
C VAL A 251 -6.13 -10.51 11.50
N ALA A 252 -6.44 -11.24 10.43
CA ALA A 252 -7.66 -11.03 9.66
C ALA A 252 -8.93 -11.33 10.48
N VAL A 253 -8.97 -12.48 11.16
CA VAL A 253 -10.12 -12.89 11.98
C VAL A 253 -10.35 -11.93 13.16
N MET A 254 -9.28 -11.59 13.89
CA MET A 254 -9.36 -10.66 15.02
C MET A 254 -9.77 -9.27 14.58
N ASN A 255 -9.24 -8.77 13.47
CA ASN A 255 -9.67 -7.47 12.96
C ASN A 255 -11.17 -7.46 12.63
N LYS A 256 -11.68 -8.49 11.94
CA LYS A 256 -13.13 -8.62 11.65
C LYS A 256 -13.97 -8.64 12.92
N TYR A 257 -13.55 -9.43 13.90
CA TYR A 257 -14.23 -9.52 15.20
C TYR A 257 -14.20 -8.16 15.93
N LEU A 258 -13.04 -7.54 16.07
CA LEU A 258 -12.85 -6.29 16.81
C LEU A 258 -13.53 -5.09 16.12
N SER A 259 -13.60 -5.06 14.79
CA SER A 259 -14.34 -4.02 14.06
C SER A 259 -15.84 -3.99 14.41
N LYS A 260 -16.41 -5.13 14.82
CA LYS A 260 -17.76 -5.21 15.33
C LYS A 260 -17.80 -4.95 16.85
N ALA A 261 -16.97 -5.65 17.60
CA ALA A 261 -16.95 -5.61 19.06
C ALA A 261 -16.69 -4.19 19.61
N ILE A 262 -15.79 -3.41 19.01
CA ILE A 262 -15.50 -2.03 19.46
C ILE A 262 -16.74 -1.14 19.35
N LYS A 263 -17.56 -1.29 18.31
CA LYS A 263 -18.83 -0.55 18.18
C LYS A 263 -19.84 -0.95 19.27
N GLU A 264 -19.84 -2.23 19.65
CA GLU A 264 -20.69 -2.75 20.74
C GLU A 264 -20.19 -2.35 22.13
N TRP A 265 -18.87 -2.26 22.34
CA TRP A 265 -18.27 -1.82 23.60
C TRP A 265 -18.45 -0.33 23.87
N TYR A 266 -18.50 0.49 22.81
CA TYR A 266 -18.59 1.95 22.88
C TYR A 266 -19.74 2.50 22.03
N PRO A 267 -21.01 2.08 22.28
CA PRO A 267 -22.14 2.48 21.43
C PRO A 267 -22.41 4.00 21.44
N ASN A 268 -22.06 4.64 22.57
CA ASN A 268 -22.24 6.08 22.77
C ASN A 268 -20.89 6.84 22.84
N GLY A 269 -19.80 6.20 22.37
CA GLY A 269 -18.45 6.73 22.55
C GLY A 269 -17.88 6.45 23.95
N PHE A 270 -16.81 7.15 24.31
CA PHE A 270 -16.17 7.02 25.64
C PHE A 270 -16.25 8.36 26.36
N ASP A 271 -16.80 8.36 27.58
CA ASP A 271 -16.91 9.54 28.42
C ASP A 271 -15.67 9.66 29.35
N PHE A 272 -14.77 10.55 29.02
CA PHE A 272 -13.59 10.84 29.81
C PHE A 272 -13.92 11.57 31.14
N ALA A 273 -15.05 12.29 31.23
CA ALA A 273 -15.47 12.95 32.47
C ALA A 273 -15.80 11.93 33.57
N ALA A 274 -16.32 10.77 33.19
CA ALA A 274 -16.60 9.68 34.14
C ALA A 274 -15.36 9.11 34.82
N VAL A 275 -14.16 9.32 34.23
CA VAL A 275 -12.87 8.91 34.83
C VAL A 275 -12.02 10.11 35.27
N GLY A 276 -12.64 11.29 35.43
CA GLY A 276 -11.97 12.49 35.93
C GLY A 276 -11.10 13.26 34.93
N LEU A 277 -11.26 12.98 33.63
CA LEU A 277 -10.46 13.55 32.52
C LEU A 277 -11.36 14.33 31.53
N ALA A 278 -12.17 15.27 32.03
CA ALA A 278 -13.18 15.97 31.23
C ALA A 278 -12.64 16.78 30.05
N ASP A 279 -11.36 17.15 30.06
CA ASP A 279 -10.72 17.90 28.96
C ASP A 279 -10.35 17.04 27.75
N TYR A 280 -10.49 15.71 27.86
CA TYR A 280 -10.15 14.78 26.78
C TYR A 280 -11.40 14.30 26.05
N THR A 281 -11.24 14.07 24.74
CA THR A 281 -12.30 13.53 23.89
C THR A 281 -11.73 12.53 22.89
N VAL A 282 -12.53 11.53 22.51
CA VAL A 282 -12.21 10.59 21.43
C VAL A 282 -13.44 10.34 20.58
N ASP A 283 -13.27 10.44 19.27
CA ASP A 283 -14.30 10.07 18.32
C ASP A 283 -14.17 8.57 17.98
N VAL A 284 -14.90 7.73 18.71
CA VAL A 284 -14.85 6.27 18.53
C VAL A 284 -15.34 5.85 17.15
N ALA A 285 -16.24 6.60 16.51
CA ALA A 285 -16.72 6.30 15.17
C ALA A 285 -15.58 6.38 14.13
N LYS A 286 -14.67 7.35 14.31
CA LYS A 286 -13.50 7.52 13.43
C LYS A 286 -12.33 6.63 13.82
N THR A 287 -12.06 6.45 15.12
CA THR A 287 -10.85 5.76 15.59
C THR A 287 -11.04 4.25 15.77
N GLY A 288 -12.27 3.77 15.87
CA GLY A 288 -12.57 2.36 16.15
C GLY A 288 -11.99 1.38 15.12
N ALA A 289 -11.97 1.75 13.84
CA ALA A 289 -11.34 0.93 12.79
C ALA A 289 -9.82 0.83 12.99
N ILE A 290 -9.17 1.92 13.39
CA ILE A 290 -7.73 1.98 13.67
C ILE A 290 -7.40 1.10 14.90
N TRP A 291 -8.21 1.18 15.95
CA TRP A 291 -8.05 0.34 17.13
C TRP A 291 -8.18 -1.15 16.81
N ALA A 292 -9.18 -1.51 15.97
CA ALA A 292 -9.38 -2.90 15.56
C ALA A 292 -8.14 -3.45 14.82
N VAL A 293 -7.58 -2.67 13.88
CA VAL A 293 -6.34 -3.04 13.18
C VAL A 293 -5.16 -3.15 14.14
N GLY A 294 -4.98 -2.17 15.02
CA GLY A 294 -3.89 -2.15 15.99
C GLY A 294 -3.91 -3.36 16.92
N LEU A 295 -5.07 -3.65 17.53
CA LEU A 295 -5.23 -4.81 18.42
C LEU A 295 -5.04 -6.14 17.65
N ALA A 296 -5.55 -6.26 16.44
CA ALA A 296 -5.35 -7.44 15.63
C ALA A 296 -3.86 -7.67 15.30
N LEU A 297 -3.12 -6.59 14.99
CA LEU A 297 -1.67 -6.67 14.75
C LEU A 297 -0.92 -7.09 16.02
N ILE A 298 -1.32 -6.63 17.21
CA ILE A 298 -0.72 -7.08 18.50
C ILE A 298 -0.90 -8.59 18.65
N VAL A 299 -2.10 -9.12 18.41
CA VAL A 299 -2.35 -10.58 18.45
C VAL A 299 -1.47 -11.31 17.43
N GLY A 300 -1.36 -10.77 16.21
CA GLY A 300 -0.46 -11.29 15.19
C GLY A 300 1.00 -11.31 15.61
N ILE A 301 1.50 -10.23 16.21
CA ILE A 301 2.88 -10.11 16.73
C ILE A 301 3.13 -11.19 17.80
N ILE A 302 2.25 -11.30 18.78
CA ILE A 302 2.38 -12.27 19.88
C ILE A 302 2.43 -13.70 19.31
N THR A 303 1.51 -14.03 18.40
CA THR A 303 1.46 -15.37 17.81
C THR A 303 2.65 -15.67 16.91
N ALA A 304 3.17 -14.66 16.21
CA ALA A 304 4.38 -14.80 15.39
C ALA A 304 5.65 -14.96 16.27
N ILE A 305 5.72 -14.31 17.43
CA ILE A 305 6.79 -14.54 18.42
C ILE A 305 6.72 -15.99 18.96
N LEU A 306 5.52 -16.47 19.28
CA LEU A 306 5.32 -17.83 19.79
C LEU A 306 5.65 -18.93 18.76
N PHE A 307 5.58 -18.62 17.47
CA PHE A 307 5.92 -19.57 16.41
C PHE A 307 7.39 -20.01 16.47
N ASP A 308 8.32 -19.10 16.74
CA ASP A 308 9.73 -19.40 16.99
C ASP A 308 10.33 -18.38 17.96
N TYR A 309 10.03 -18.57 19.25
CA TYR A 309 10.43 -17.66 20.33
C TYR A 309 11.94 -17.46 20.40
N GLN A 310 12.71 -18.54 20.30
CA GLN A 310 14.16 -18.47 20.44
C GLN A 310 14.79 -17.65 19.32
N ARG A 311 14.36 -17.86 18.07
CA ARG A 311 14.87 -17.15 16.90
C ARG A 311 14.52 -15.66 16.94
N VAL A 312 13.32 -15.32 17.42
CA VAL A 312 12.88 -13.92 17.53
C VAL A 312 13.64 -13.20 18.63
N VAL A 313 13.75 -13.79 19.85
CA VAL A 313 14.37 -13.13 21.02
C VAL A 313 15.85 -12.86 20.81
N THR A 314 16.58 -13.74 20.11
CA THR A 314 18.01 -13.57 19.84
C THR A 314 18.33 -12.25 19.12
N ASN A 315 17.50 -11.82 18.17
CA ASN A 315 17.69 -10.60 17.38
C ASN A 315 16.61 -9.53 17.66
N PHE A 316 15.85 -9.69 18.75
CA PHE A 316 14.63 -8.89 19.01
C PHE A 316 14.93 -7.39 19.05
N LYS A 317 15.89 -6.98 19.88
CA LYS A 317 16.21 -5.57 20.08
C LYS A 317 16.62 -4.86 18.80
N GLU A 318 17.52 -5.47 18.04
CA GLU A 318 18.02 -4.89 16.79
C GLU A 318 16.93 -4.83 15.71
N GLY A 319 16.20 -5.95 15.53
CA GLY A 319 15.13 -6.03 14.55
C GLY A 319 13.98 -5.06 14.84
N ILE A 320 13.57 -4.93 16.11
CA ILE A 320 12.50 -4.00 16.48
C ILE A 320 12.95 -2.55 16.33
N ASN A 321 14.16 -2.19 16.75
CA ASN A 321 14.66 -0.83 16.56
C ASN A 321 14.74 -0.43 15.08
N ALA A 322 15.17 -1.35 14.21
CA ALA A 322 15.18 -1.11 12.77
C ALA A 322 13.76 -0.90 12.21
N SER A 323 12.77 -1.70 12.65
CA SER A 323 11.38 -1.56 12.21
C SER A 323 10.73 -0.26 12.72
N ILE A 324 11.05 0.18 13.94
CA ILE A 324 10.61 1.46 14.49
C ILE A 324 11.15 2.61 13.62
N GLY A 325 12.45 2.61 13.29
CA GLY A 325 13.05 3.61 12.41
C GLY A 325 12.36 3.68 11.05
N GLY A 326 12.09 2.53 10.43
CA GLY A 326 11.37 2.44 9.16
C GLY A 326 9.92 2.95 9.26
N SER A 327 9.21 2.63 10.33
CA SER A 327 7.83 3.10 10.55
C SER A 327 7.75 4.60 10.78
N LEU A 328 8.68 5.17 11.55
CA LEU A 328 8.79 6.62 11.75
C LEU A 328 9.02 7.35 10.45
N LEU A 329 9.94 6.86 9.62
CA LEU A 329 10.19 7.45 8.30
C LEU A 329 8.94 7.40 7.41
N ALA A 330 8.23 6.27 7.40
CA ALA A 330 7.03 6.09 6.59
C ALA A 330 5.88 7.00 7.05
N VAL A 331 5.58 7.05 8.34
CA VAL A 331 4.51 7.91 8.87
C VAL A 331 4.83 9.39 8.69
N MET A 332 6.09 9.81 8.88
CA MET A 332 6.50 11.20 8.72
C MET A 332 6.45 11.66 7.28
N ASN A 333 6.84 10.81 6.31
CA ASN A 333 6.68 11.10 4.89
C ASN A 333 5.21 11.37 4.56
N THR A 334 4.31 10.42 4.88
CA THR A 334 2.88 10.55 4.57
C THR A 334 2.22 11.71 5.34
N ALA A 335 2.61 11.96 6.59
CA ALA A 335 2.13 13.10 7.37
C ALA A 335 2.54 14.45 6.74
N SER A 336 3.76 14.53 6.22
CA SER A 336 4.24 15.75 5.52
C SER A 336 3.47 15.99 4.22
N GLU A 337 3.16 14.92 3.47
CA GLU A 337 2.31 14.99 2.28
C GLU A 337 0.87 15.40 2.64
N TYR A 338 0.34 14.92 3.76
CA TYR A 338 -0.97 15.34 4.26
C TYR A 338 -1.02 16.81 4.64
N GLY A 339 0.03 17.33 5.30
CA GLY A 339 0.20 18.75 5.59
C GLY A 339 0.32 19.60 4.31
N PHE A 340 1.08 19.11 3.32
CA PHE A 340 1.18 19.73 1.99
C PHE A 340 -0.19 19.85 1.33
N GLY A 341 -0.95 18.75 1.28
CA GLY A 341 -2.30 18.71 0.71
C GLY A 341 -3.25 19.71 1.37
N ALA A 342 -3.17 19.87 2.69
CA ALA A 342 -3.99 20.82 3.43
C ALA A 342 -3.64 22.28 3.07
N ILE A 343 -2.37 22.62 2.91
CA ILE A 343 -1.95 23.95 2.43
C ILE A 343 -2.49 24.17 1.03
N ILE A 344 -2.26 23.26 0.09
CA ILE A 344 -2.74 23.39 -1.30
C ILE A 344 -4.26 23.57 -1.34
N ALA A 345 -5.02 22.80 -0.54
CA ALA A 345 -6.47 22.92 -0.45
C ALA A 345 -6.96 24.26 0.09
N SER A 346 -6.17 24.91 0.95
CA SER A 346 -6.52 26.23 1.53
C SER A 346 -6.17 27.41 0.65
N LEU A 347 -5.45 27.19 -0.46
CA LEU A 347 -5.12 28.28 -1.40
C LEU A 347 -6.31 28.59 -2.34
N PRO A 348 -6.56 29.89 -2.64
CA PRO A 348 -7.71 30.28 -3.46
C PRO A 348 -7.77 29.61 -4.84
N GLY A 349 -6.62 29.39 -5.46
CA GLY A 349 -6.53 28.70 -6.76
C GLY A 349 -6.98 27.24 -6.74
N PHE A 350 -7.05 26.59 -5.57
CA PHE A 350 -7.51 25.20 -5.46
C PHE A 350 -9.00 25.07 -5.77
N ALA A 351 -9.80 26.07 -5.42
CA ALA A 351 -11.24 26.08 -5.77
C ALA A 351 -11.47 25.98 -7.29
N MET A 352 -10.57 26.56 -8.10
CA MET A 352 -10.63 26.43 -9.57
C MET A 352 -10.34 24.99 -10.02
N ILE A 353 -9.37 24.31 -9.40
CA ILE A 353 -9.06 22.90 -9.69
C ILE A 353 -10.23 22.01 -9.29
N SER A 354 -10.75 22.19 -8.06
CA SER A 354 -11.87 21.44 -7.53
C SER A 354 -13.12 21.60 -8.40
N HIS A 355 -13.42 22.84 -8.81
CA HIS A 355 -14.54 23.13 -9.71
C HIS A 355 -14.35 22.50 -11.10
N ALA A 356 -13.15 22.63 -11.69
CA ALA A 356 -12.83 22.01 -12.97
C ALA A 356 -12.94 20.48 -12.90
N MET A 357 -12.44 19.85 -11.83
CA MET A 357 -12.58 18.41 -11.62
C MET A 357 -14.03 17.99 -11.48
N SER A 358 -14.84 18.73 -10.71
CA SER A 358 -16.26 18.39 -10.49
C SER A 358 -17.13 18.64 -11.71
N SER A 359 -16.80 19.65 -12.52
CA SER A 359 -17.50 19.93 -13.79
C SER A 359 -17.12 18.94 -14.90
N THR A 360 -15.86 18.46 -14.92
CA THR A 360 -15.40 17.49 -15.90
C THR A 360 -15.84 16.07 -15.55
N PHE A 361 -15.76 15.70 -14.28
CA PHE A 361 -16.14 14.38 -13.76
C PHE A 361 -17.32 14.53 -12.81
N THR A 362 -18.52 14.54 -13.37
CA THR A 362 -19.79 14.70 -12.61
C THR A 362 -20.09 13.51 -11.72
N ASN A 363 -19.63 12.31 -12.08
CA ASN A 363 -19.72 11.12 -11.22
C ASN A 363 -18.69 11.23 -10.08
N PRO A 364 -19.10 11.24 -8.80
CA PRO A 364 -18.20 11.43 -7.67
C PRO A 364 -17.15 10.32 -7.55
N LEU A 365 -17.47 9.09 -7.96
CA LEU A 365 -16.51 7.98 -7.93
C LEU A 365 -15.42 8.18 -8.98
N VAL A 366 -15.76 8.62 -10.18
CA VAL A 366 -14.77 8.92 -11.23
C VAL A 366 -13.91 10.11 -10.81
N ASN A 367 -14.50 11.15 -10.23
CA ASN A 367 -13.75 12.29 -9.70
C ASN A 367 -12.74 11.84 -8.64
N GLY A 368 -13.18 11.09 -7.63
CA GLY A 368 -12.31 10.57 -6.58
C GLY A 368 -11.20 9.65 -7.13
N ALA A 369 -11.55 8.80 -8.10
CA ALA A 369 -10.58 7.92 -8.76
C ALA A 369 -9.50 8.71 -9.51
N VAL A 370 -9.88 9.65 -10.37
CA VAL A 370 -8.94 10.43 -11.18
C VAL A 370 -8.07 11.32 -10.29
N THR A 371 -8.69 12.06 -9.35
CA THR A 371 -7.95 12.94 -8.44
C THR A 371 -6.91 12.18 -7.62
N THR A 372 -7.30 11.06 -7.01
CA THR A 372 -6.40 10.24 -6.20
C THR A 372 -5.28 9.63 -7.05
N THR A 373 -5.60 9.10 -8.23
CA THR A 373 -4.62 8.52 -9.16
C THR A 373 -3.58 9.55 -9.60
N VAL A 374 -4.02 10.75 -9.96
CA VAL A 374 -3.13 11.84 -10.40
C VAL A 374 -2.21 12.28 -9.26
N LEU A 375 -2.75 12.49 -8.05
CA LEU A 375 -1.96 12.92 -6.91
C LEU A 375 -0.99 11.82 -6.44
N ALA A 376 -1.39 10.56 -6.47
CA ALA A 376 -0.48 9.43 -6.20
C ALA A 376 0.65 9.36 -7.25
N GLY A 377 0.34 9.64 -8.51
CA GLY A 377 1.33 9.73 -9.57
C GLY A 377 2.33 10.87 -9.38
N ILE A 378 1.86 12.03 -8.95
CA ILE A 378 2.71 13.21 -8.68
C ILE A 378 3.66 12.95 -7.52
N THR A 379 3.16 12.41 -6.42
CA THR A 379 3.97 12.15 -5.21
C THR A 379 4.87 10.91 -5.34
N GLY A 380 4.52 9.99 -6.24
CA GLY A 380 5.15 8.67 -6.30
C GLY A 380 4.86 7.81 -5.07
N SER A 381 3.73 8.05 -4.42
CA SER A 381 3.31 7.39 -3.18
C SER A 381 1.80 7.22 -3.14
N ALA A 382 1.33 5.98 -3.02
CA ALA A 382 -0.11 5.69 -2.90
C ALA A 382 -0.71 6.37 -1.66
N SER A 383 -0.11 6.17 -0.48
CA SER A 383 -0.58 6.76 0.77
C SER A 383 -0.48 8.29 0.77
N GLY A 384 0.60 8.82 0.21
CA GLY A 384 0.82 10.27 0.11
C GLY A 384 -0.18 10.95 -0.81
N GLY A 385 -0.33 10.47 -2.03
CA GLY A 385 -1.28 11.03 -2.99
C GLY A 385 -2.73 10.93 -2.52
N MET A 386 -3.10 9.80 -1.90
CA MET A 386 -4.42 9.65 -1.29
C MET A 386 -4.61 10.61 -0.10
N SER A 387 -3.59 10.79 0.73
CA SER A 387 -3.65 11.73 1.86
C SER A 387 -3.85 13.16 1.40
N ILE A 388 -3.19 13.58 0.31
CA ILE A 388 -3.42 14.87 -0.32
C ILE A 388 -4.86 14.98 -0.83
N ALA A 389 -5.33 13.99 -1.58
CA ALA A 389 -6.69 13.97 -2.14
C ALA A 389 -7.75 14.05 -1.04
N LEU A 390 -7.65 13.25 0.00
CA LEU A 390 -8.62 13.20 1.08
C LEU A 390 -8.55 14.43 2.00
N SER A 391 -7.34 14.96 2.26
CA SER A 391 -7.19 16.23 2.98
C SER A 391 -7.90 17.38 2.29
N ALA A 392 -7.87 17.38 0.96
CA ALA A 392 -8.40 18.46 0.14
C ALA A 392 -9.89 18.30 -0.21
N MET A 393 -10.36 17.07 -0.42
CA MET A 393 -11.63 16.80 -1.11
C MET A 393 -12.61 15.91 -0.33
N ALA A 394 -12.24 15.34 0.84
CA ALA A 394 -13.08 14.35 1.52
C ALA A 394 -14.48 14.91 1.89
N GLU A 395 -14.57 16.17 2.31
CA GLU A 395 -15.87 16.79 2.61
C GLU A 395 -16.76 16.88 1.37
N GLN A 396 -16.18 17.26 0.23
CA GLN A 396 -16.90 17.34 -1.04
C GLN A 396 -17.31 15.95 -1.52
N TYR A 397 -16.44 14.94 -1.36
CA TYR A 397 -16.77 13.55 -1.71
C TYR A 397 -17.93 13.03 -0.85
N ASN A 398 -17.90 13.25 0.47
CA ASN A 398 -18.98 12.83 1.36
C ASN A 398 -20.32 13.50 0.98
N ALA A 399 -20.32 14.79 0.69
CA ALA A 399 -21.52 15.49 0.24
C ALA A 399 -22.03 14.95 -1.11
N ALA A 400 -21.13 14.71 -2.07
CA ALA A 400 -21.48 14.24 -3.40
C ALA A 400 -22.00 12.80 -3.40
N ILE A 401 -21.40 11.89 -2.65
CA ILE A 401 -21.88 10.49 -2.55
C ILE A 401 -23.22 10.43 -1.82
N LEU A 402 -23.42 11.24 -0.77
CA LEU A 402 -24.70 11.34 -0.07
C LEU A 402 -25.80 11.82 -1.02
N ALA A 403 -25.55 12.89 -1.79
CA ALA A 403 -26.49 13.41 -2.77
C ALA A 403 -26.81 12.41 -3.90
N ALA A 404 -25.85 11.57 -4.27
CA ALA A 404 -26.00 10.54 -5.29
C ALA A 404 -26.55 9.19 -4.76
N GLY A 405 -26.77 9.05 -3.45
CA GLY A 405 -27.19 7.80 -2.83
C GLY A 405 -26.15 6.68 -2.91
N ILE A 406 -24.87 7.03 -3.00
CA ILE A 406 -23.75 6.07 -3.09
C ILE A 406 -23.28 5.71 -1.67
N PRO A 407 -23.17 4.42 -1.31
CA PRO A 407 -22.63 4.01 -0.02
C PRO A 407 -21.20 4.49 0.18
N PRO A 408 -20.83 5.01 1.37
CA PRO A 408 -19.46 5.45 1.68
C PRO A 408 -18.40 4.36 1.45
N GLU A 409 -18.76 3.10 1.64
CA GLU A 409 -17.91 1.93 1.40
C GLU A 409 -17.43 1.84 -0.04
N VAL A 410 -18.26 2.25 -1.00
CA VAL A 410 -17.91 2.26 -2.44
C VAL A 410 -16.84 3.31 -2.70
N MET A 411 -17.02 4.52 -2.17
CA MET A 411 -16.03 5.60 -2.31
C MET A 411 -14.71 5.25 -1.64
N HIS A 412 -14.76 4.66 -0.44
CA HIS A 412 -13.58 4.11 0.24
C HIS A 412 -12.80 3.18 -0.70
N ARG A 413 -13.47 2.17 -1.27
CA ARG A 413 -12.82 1.18 -2.13
C ARG A 413 -12.24 1.80 -3.39
N VAL A 414 -12.98 2.70 -4.01
CA VAL A 414 -12.53 3.41 -5.22
C VAL A 414 -11.28 4.23 -4.94
N VAL A 415 -11.26 5.02 -3.85
CA VAL A 415 -10.11 5.86 -3.49
C VAL A 415 -8.91 5.00 -3.08
N ALA A 416 -9.13 3.94 -2.30
CA ALA A 416 -8.08 3.00 -1.94
C ALA A 416 -7.41 2.41 -3.20
N MET A 417 -8.19 1.85 -4.11
CA MET A 417 -7.66 1.27 -5.36
C MET A 417 -7.03 2.31 -6.28
N ALA A 418 -7.60 3.51 -6.35
CA ALA A 418 -7.09 4.60 -7.17
C ALA A 418 -5.72 5.09 -6.68
N SER A 419 -5.48 5.08 -5.36
CA SER A 419 -4.20 5.48 -4.78
C SER A 419 -3.05 4.60 -5.26
N GLY A 420 -3.32 3.31 -5.43
CA GLY A 420 -2.35 2.37 -5.95
C GLY A 420 -2.15 2.43 -7.47
N GLY A 421 -3.00 3.14 -8.22
CA GLY A 421 -2.94 3.15 -9.68
C GLY A 421 -1.60 3.59 -10.24
N MET A 422 -1.08 4.73 -9.80
CA MET A 422 0.17 5.31 -10.30
C MET A 422 1.31 5.28 -9.26
N ASP A 423 1.20 4.48 -8.20
CA ASP A 423 2.23 4.40 -7.16
C ASP A 423 3.46 3.59 -7.56
N THR A 424 3.40 2.85 -8.66
CA THR A 424 4.52 2.09 -9.22
C THR A 424 5.24 2.83 -10.37
N LEU A 425 5.21 4.16 -10.37
CA LEU A 425 6.00 4.99 -11.28
C LEU A 425 7.51 4.90 -10.96
N PRO A 426 8.40 5.25 -11.92
CA PRO A 426 9.83 4.98 -11.77
C PRO A 426 10.50 5.69 -10.61
N HIS A 427 9.93 6.77 -10.11
CA HIS A 427 10.43 7.53 -8.96
C HIS A 427 9.86 7.06 -7.60
N ASN A 428 8.97 6.06 -7.59
CA ASN A 428 8.45 5.47 -6.35
C ASN A 428 9.57 4.74 -5.59
N GLY A 429 9.66 4.98 -4.28
CA GLY A 429 10.69 4.38 -3.43
C GLY A 429 10.65 2.85 -3.40
N ALA A 430 9.45 2.25 -3.49
CA ALA A 430 9.29 0.81 -3.54
C ALA A 430 9.83 0.21 -4.85
N VAL A 431 9.60 0.88 -5.98
CA VAL A 431 10.15 0.46 -7.29
C VAL A 431 11.66 0.56 -7.29
N MET A 432 12.22 1.65 -6.74
CA MET A 432 13.68 1.79 -6.62
C MET A 432 14.28 0.69 -5.74
N THR A 433 13.66 0.38 -4.61
CA THR A 433 14.09 -0.72 -3.72
C THR A 433 13.99 -2.08 -4.43
N LEU A 434 12.89 -2.35 -5.12
CA LEU A 434 12.69 -3.58 -5.87
C LEU A 434 13.76 -3.79 -6.94
N LEU A 435 14.09 -2.75 -7.69
CA LEU A 435 15.14 -2.82 -8.71
C LEU A 435 16.54 -2.98 -8.09
N ALA A 436 16.83 -2.27 -6.99
CA ALA A 436 18.09 -2.42 -6.28
C ALA A 436 18.30 -3.84 -5.73
N VAL A 437 17.29 -4.42 -5.09
CA VAL A 437 17.33 -5.79 -4.55
C VAL A 437 17.50 -6.84 -5.65
N THR A 438 16.84 -6.66 -6.79
CA THR A 438 16.96 -7.58 -7.92
C THR A 438 18.23 -7.40 -8.74
N GLY A 439 18.99 -6.32 -8.51
CA GLY A 439 20.16 -5.96 -9.29
C GLY A 439 19.84 -5.60 -10.75
N LEU A 440 18.65 -5.05 -10.99
CA LEU A 440 18.15 -4.68 -12.32
C LEU A 440 17.94 -3.17 -12.40
N THR A 441 18.07 -2.64 -13.62
CA THR A 441 17.83 -1.23 -13.91
C THR A 441 16.41 -0.99 -14.42
N HIS A 442 15.94 0.25 -14.37
CA HIS A 442 14.68 0.67 -15.01
C HIS A 442 14.63 0.26 -16.50
N LYS A 443 15.72 0.47 -17.23
CA LYS A 443 15.79 0.13 -18.66
C LYS A 443 15.51 -1.36 -18.93
N GLN A 444 15.96 -2.23 -18.03
CA GLN A 444 15.81 -3.68 -18.19
C GLN A 444 14.41 -4.18 -17.83
N SER A 445 13.78 -3.62 -16.81
CA SER A 445 12.65 -4.26 -16.13
C SER A 445 11.41 -3.39 -15.97
N TYR A 446 11.52 -2.07 -16.08
CA TYR A 446 10.44 -1.17 -15.76
C TYR A 446 9.22 -1.30 -16.70
N LYS A 447 9.43 -1.72 -17.94
CA LYS A 447 8.33 -1.93 -18.89
C LYS A 447 7.25 -2.88 -18.35
N ASP A 448 7.67 -3.94 -17.67
CA ASP A 448 6.76 -4.94 -17.12
C ASP A 448 6.09 -4.45 -15.82
N ILE A 449 6.79 -3.65 -15.02
CA ILE A 449 6.21 -2.93 -13.87
C ILE A 449 5.16 -1.92 -14.35
N PHE A 450 5.45 -1.13 -15.38
CA PHE A 450 4.53 -0.14 -15.92
C PHE A 450 3.25 -0.77 -16.49
N ALA A 451 3.35 -1.92 -17.12
CA ALA A 451 2.16 -2.64 -17.58
C ALA A 451 1.25 -3.05 -16.39
N VAL A 452 1.82 -3.48 -15.29
CA VAL A 452 1.07 -3.76 -14.04
C VAL A 452 0.41 -2.49 -13.51
N THR A 453 1.11 -1.35 -13.54
CA THR A 453 0.57 -0.02 -13.19
C THR A 453 -0.69 0.30 -14.00
N VAL A 454 -0.63 0.13 -15.32
CA VAL A 454 -1.78 0.39 -16.21
C VAL A 454 -2.95 -0.54 -15.90
N ILE A 455 -2.71 -1.84 -15.72
CA ILE A 455 -3.75 -2.82 -15.37
C ILE A 455 -4.44 -2.43 -14.06
N LYS A 456 -3.66 -2.04 -13.05
CA LYS A 456 -4.16 -1.62 -11.74
C LYS A 456 -5.00 -0.35 -11.83
N THR A 457 -4.55 0.64 -12.60
CA THR A 457 -5.31 1.88 -12.84
C THR A 457 -6.64 1.60 -13.54
N LEU A 458 -6.65 0.72 -14.54
CA LEU A 458 -7.88 0.33 -15.24
C LEU A 458 -8.87 -0.40 -14.33
N ALA A 459 -8.38 -1.19 -13.36
CA ALA A 459 -9.22 -1.95 -12.44
C ALA A 459 -10.18 -1.05 -11.64
N VAL A 460 -9.77 0.18 -11.31
CA VAL A 460 -10.62 1.14 -10.60
C VAL A 460 -11.85 1.49 -11.43
N PHE A 461 -11.68 1.75 -12.71
CA PHE A 461 -12.80 2.06 -13.62
C PHE A 461 -13.69 0.85 -13.88
N VAL A 462 -13.11 -0.37 -13.90
CA VAL A 462 -13.91 -1.62 -13.94
C VAL A 462 -14.81 -1.71 -12.71
N VAL A 463 -14.27 -1.48 -11.51
CA VAL A 463 -15.02 -1.51 -10.25
C VAL A 463 -16.13 -0.44 -10.24
N ILE A 464 -15.84 0.78 -10.67
CA ILE A 464 -16.84 1.85 -10.79
C ILE A 464 -17.95 1.44 -11.76
N THR A 465 -17.59 0.86 -12.91
CA THR A 465 -18.57 0.39 -13.91
C THR A 465 -19.44 -0.73 -13.34
N VAL A 466 -18.85 -1.71 -12.66
CA VAL A 466 -19.60 -2.80 -12.02
C VAL A 466 -20.59 -2.25 -11.01
N PHE A 467 -20.17 -1.36 -10.10
CA PHE A 467 -21.06 -0.72 -9.14
C PHE A 467 -22.21 0.04 -9.83
N THR A 468 -21.86 0.85 -10.84
CA THR A 468 -22.85 1.70 -11.54
C THR A 468 -23.92 0.87 -12.25
N VAL A 469 -23.54 -0.30 -12.80
CA VAL A 469 -24.48 -1.17 -13.55
C VAL A 469 -25.25 -2.10 -12.62
N THR A 470 -24.63 -2.61 -11.55
CA THR A 470 -25.20 -3.71 -10.75
C THR A 470 -25.65 -3.29 -9.36
N GLY A 471 -25.14 -2.18 -8.82
CA GLY A 471 -25.36 -1.78 -7.42
C GLY A 471 -24.63 -2.66 -6.39
N ILE A 472 -23.77 -3.60 -6.81
CA ILE A 472 -23.02 -4.48 -5.91
C ILE A 472 -21.99 -3.66 -5.10
N VAL A 473 -21.91 -3.93 -3.79
CA VAL A 473 -21.01 -3.25 -2.86
C VAL A 473 -19.99 -4.22 -2.24
#